data_86333d7ecda586624ecaa723079fecd5
#
_entry.id   86333d7ecda586624ecaa723079fecd5
#
_cell.length_a   1.000
_cell.length_b   1.000
_cell.length_c   1.000
_cell.angle_alpha   90.00
_cell.angle_beta   90.00
_cell.angle_gamma   90.00
#
_symmetry.space_group_name_H-M   'P 1'
#
loop_
_entity.id
_entity.type
_entity.pdbx_description
1 polymer ?
#
loop_
_entity_poly.entity_id
_entity_poly.type
_entity_poly.pdbx_seq_one_letter_code
_entity_poly.pdbx_strand_id
1 'polypeptide(L)'
;VTATTTPTAPLRIGPLTVDPPVVLAPMAGVTNPAFRTLCARFGALLGVSEMITARALVERHRTTLAMVARAPDADTHSVQLYGVDPAVVGLAVRILTEEVGADHVDLNFGCPAAKVTRKGGGAALPAHPVLLGRILAAAVDAAGDVPVTMKMRMGIDEDLRTDTEAARIAADA
;
A
#
# COMPACT_ATOMS: atom_id res chain seq x y z
N VAL A 1 13.22 -19.29 -30.99
CA VAL A 1 13.51 -19.73 -29.62
C VAL A 1 12.22 -19.53 -28.82
N THR A 2 11.42 -20.58 -28.68
CA THR A 2 10.24 -20.59 -27.82
C THR A 2 10.73 -20.69 -26.37
N ALA A 3 10.69 -19.59 -25.64
CA ALA A 3 10.92 -19.60 -24.20
C ALA A 3 9.77 -20.38 -23.56
N THR A 4 10.06 -21.58 -23.02
CA THR A 4 9.16 -22.34 -22.18
C THR A 4 9.05 -21.60 -20.86
N THR A 5 8.07 -20.71 -20.72
CA THR A 5 7.78 -20.07 -19.43
C THR A 5 7.11 -21.12 -18.54
N THR A 6 7.79 -21.54 -17.49
CA THR A 6 7.14 -22.29 -16.40
C THR A 6 6.02 -21.41 -15.85
N PRO A 7 4.77 -21.90 -15.77
CA PRO A 7 3.68 -21.12 -15.20
C PRO A 7 4.04 -20.73 -13.76
N THR A 8 4.11 -19.44 -13.48
CA THR A 8 4.31 -18.94 -12.12
C THR A 8 2.99 -19.13 -11.35
N ALA A 9 3.05 -19.69 -10.15
CA ALA A 9 1.85 -19.86 -9.33
C ALA A 9 1.20 -18.51 -9.02
N PRO A 10 -0.13 -18.42 -8.94
CA PRO A 10 -0.83 -17.21 -8.54
C PRO A 10 -0.34 -16.68 -7.18
N LEU A 11 -0.23 -15.37 -7.04
CA LEU A 11 0.05 -14.73 -5.76
C LEU A 11 -1.25 -14.63 -4.95
N ARG A 12 -1.19 -15.04 -3.68
CA ARG A 12 -2.30 -14.88 -2.75
C ARG A 12 -1.98 -13.79 -1.72
N ILE A 13 -2.93 -12.86 -1.52
CA ILE A 13 -2.86 -11.78 -0.52
C ILE A 13 -4.18 -11.83 0.26
N GLY A 14 -4.20 -12.57 1.37
CA GLY A 14 -5.45 -12.90 2.06
C GLY A 14 -6.44 -13.59 1.11
N PRO A 15 -7.67 -13.05 0.96
CA PRO A 15 -8.68 -13.59 0.06
C PRO A 15 -8.40 -13.29 -1.43
N LEU A 16 -7.51 -12.35 -1.73
CA LEU A 16 -7.22 -11.95 -3.11
C LEU A 16 -6.32 -12.96 -3.80
N THR A 17 -6.64 -13.28 -5.06
CA THR A 17 -5.80 -14.09 -5.95
C THR A 17 -5.37 -13.23 -7.13
N VAL A 18 -4.06 -13.05 -7.31
CA VAL A 18 -3.46 -12.27 -8.39
C VAL A 18 -2.79 -13.24 -9.38
N ASP A 19 -3.38 -13.40 -10.56
CA ASP A 19 -2.89 -14.29 -11.63
C ASP A 19 -2.98 -13.57 -12.98
N PRO A 20 -1.87 -13.30 -13.65
CA PRO A 20 -0.48 -13.60 -13.27
C PRO A 20 -0.04 -12.85 -12.00
N PRO A 21 0.99 -13.35 -11.28
CA PRO A 21 1.45 -12.77 -10.01
C PRO A 21 2.25 -11.46 -10.24
N VAL A 22 1.57 -10.49 -10.83
CA VAL A 22 2.12 -9.17 -11.18
C VAL A 22 1.29 -8.10 -10.53
N VAL A 23 1.94 -7.25 -9.75
CA VAL A 23 1.32 -6.10 -9.08
C VAL A 23 1.84 -4.82 -9.72
N LEU A 24 0.93 -3.94 -10.16
CA LEU A 24 1.30 -2.59 -10.59
C LEU A 24 1.68 -1.76 -9.37
N ALA A 25 2.96 -1.39 -9.30
CA ALA A 25 3.47 -0.60 -8.18
C ALA A 25 2.82 0.78 -8.09
N PRO A 26 2.55 1.29 -6.88
CA PRO A 26 2.07 2.65 -6.66
C PRO A 26 3.12 3.68 -7.08
N MET A 27 2.74 4.61 -7.94
CA MET A 27 3.62 5.67 -8.47
C MET A 27 2.89 7.01 -8.45
N ALA A 28 3.39 7.96 -7.62
CA ALA A 28 2.81 9.30 -7.51
C ALA A 28 2.82 10.04 -8.87
N GLY A 29 1.69 10.60 -9.25
CA GLY A 29 1.48 11.27 -10.53
C GLY A 29 1.28 10.32 -11.73
N VAL A 30 1.30 8.99 -11.51
CA VAL A 30 1.20 8.00 -12.60
C VAL A 30 0.02 7.06 -12.38
N THR A 31 -0.07 6.38 -11.25
CA THR A 31 -1.08 5.32 -11.02
C THR A 31 -2.45 5.88 -10.61
N ASN A 32 -2.92 6.90 -11.34
CA ASN A 32 -4.28 7.40 -11.23
C ASN A 32 -5.29 6.36 -11.76
N PRO A 33 -6.61 6.52 -11.54
CA PRO A 33 -7.61 5.54 -11.94
C PRO A 33 -7.55 5.17 -13.43
N ALA A 34 -7.36 6.13 -14.33
CA ALA A 34 -7.31 5.87 -15.77
C ALA A 34 -6.13 5.00 -16.17
N PHE A 35 -4.94 5.25 -15.60
CA PHE A 35 -3.76 4.45 -15.87
C PHE A 35 -3.90 3.03 -15.30
N ARG A 36 -4.45 2.88 -14.09
CA ARG A 36 -4.73 1.55 -13.52
C ARG A 36 -5.71 0.76 -14.37
N THR A 37 -6.79 1.39 -14.85
CA THR A 37 -7.74 0.76 -15.77
C THR A 37 -7.06 0.31 -17.07
N LEU A 38 -6.17 1.14 -17.63
CA LEU A 38 -5.40 0.76 -18.82
C LEU A 38 -4.52 -0.46 -18.54
N CYS A 39 -3.77 -0.46 -17.43
CA CYS A 39 -2.90 -1.58 -17.06
C CYS A 39 -3.70 -2.87 -16.79
N ALA A 40 -4.88 -2.79 -16.20
CA ALA A 40 -5.75 -3.92 -15.95
C ALA A 40 -6.17 -4.61 -17.27
N ARG A 41 -6.46 -3.85 -18.32
CA ARG A 41 -6.76 -4.39 -19.66
C ARG A 41 -5.59 -5.18 -20.27
N PHE A 42 -4.37 -4.96 -19.80
CA PHE A 42 -3.17 -5.69 -20.20
C PHE A 42 -2.71 -6.72 -19.15
N GLY A 43 -3.58 -7.07 -18.20
CA GLY A 43 -3.36 -8.17 -17.26
C GLY A 43 -2.75 -7.77 -15.90
N ALA A 44 -2.60 -6.48 -15.59
CA ALA A 44 -2.21 -6.05 -14.26
C ALA A 44 -3.44 -6.01 -13.33
N LEU A 45 -3.85 -7.17 -12.80
CA LEU A 45 -5.10 -7.32 -12.06
C LEU A 45 -5.09 -6.60 -10.69
N LEU A 46 -3.94 -6.46 -10.05
CA LEU A 46 -3.79 -5.68 -8.82
C LEU A 46 -3.01 -4.39 -9.10
N GLY A 47 -3.73 -3.29 -9.24
CA GLY A 47 -3.17 -1.96 -9.42
C GLY A 47 -3.32 -1.11 -8.16
N VAL A 48 -2.20 -0.85 -7.46
CA VAL A 48 -2.21 -0.03 -6.24
C VAL A 48 -2.28 1.45 -6.61
N SER A 49 -3.12 2.22 -5.91
CA SER A 49 -3.30 3.65 -6.15
C SER A 49 -2.02 4.47 -5.84
N GLU A 50 -2.02 5.73 -6.26
CA GLU A 50 -1.06 6.70 -5.72
C GLU A 50 -1.19 6.78 -4.20
N MET A 51 -0.06 7.03 -3.51
CA MET A 51 -0.10 7.17 -2.05
C MET A 51 -0.85 8.42 -1.62
N ILE A 52 -1.72 8.29 -0.64
CA ILE A 52 -2.41 9.38 0.04
C ILE A 52 -1.97 9.48 1.50
N THR A 53 -2.08 10.68 2.08
CA THR A 53 -1.81 10.82 3.51
C THR A 53 -3.01 10.40 4.34
N ALA A 54 -2.79 9.57 5.36
CA ALA A 54 -3.84 9.16 6.29
C ALA A 54 -4.52 10.39 6.93
N ARG A 55 -3.75 11.41 7.32
CA ARG A 55 -4.25 12.66 7.88
C ARG A 55 -5.24 13.37 6.95
N ALA A 56 -4.88 13.56 5.67
CA ALA A 56 -5.75 14.25 4.73
C ALA A 56 -7.03 13.46 4.42
N LEU A 57 -6.99 12.13 4.49
CA LEU A 57 -8.18 11.31 4.35
C LEU A 57 -9.11 11.47 5.55
N VAL A 58 -8.60 11.41 6.78
CA VAL A 58 -9.36 11.60 8.02
C VAL A 58 -9.98 13.00 8.06
N GLU A 59 -9.24 14.02 7.61
CA GLU A 59 -9.70 15.41 7.51
C GLU A 59 -10.61 15.67 6.29
N ARG A 60 -10.94 14.62 5.53
CA ARG A 60 -11.86 14.70 4.38
C ARG A 60 -11.44 15.72 3.31
N HIS A 61 -10.14 15.86 3.06
CA HIS A 61 -9.67 16.75 2.01
C HIS A 61 -10.23 16.34 0.65
N ARG A 62 -10.86 17.26 -0.05
CA ARG A 62 -11.56 17.02 -1.33
C ARG A 62 -10.67 16.33 -2.37
N THR A 63 -9.41 16.76 -2.50
CA THR A 63 -8.44 16.15 -3.42
C THR A 63 -8.15 14.70 -3.04
N THR A 64 -7.97 14.42 -1.75
CA THR A 64 -7.70 13.06 -1.25
C THR A 64 -8.89 12.15 -1.50
N LEU A 65 -10.12 12.62 -1.26
CA LEU A 65 -11.33 11.85 -1.55
C LEU A 65 -11.48 11.52 -3.04
N ALA A 66 -11.10 12.43 -3.92
CA ALA A 66 -11.06 12.14 -5.36
C ALA A 66 -9.99 11.10 -5.74
N MET A 67 -8.84 11.08 -5.05
CA MET A 67 -7.76 10.12 -5.30
C MET A 67 -8.08 8.70 -4.86
N VAL A 68 -8.94 8.53 -3.84
CA VAL A 68 -9.35 7.20 -3.35
C VAL A 68 -10.54 6.63 -4.09
N ALA A 69 -11.08 7.32 -5.09
CA ALA A 69 -12.16 6.79 -5.88
C ALA A 69 -11.74 5.48 -6.60
N ARG A 70 -12.66 4.51 -6.62
CA ARG A 70 -12.45 3.26 -7.36
C ARG A 70 -12.25 3.57 -8.85
N ALA A 71 -11.28 2.92 -9.47
CA ALA A 71 -11.13 3.01 -10.93
C ALA A 71 -12.33 2.31 -11.61
N PRO A 72 -12.88 2.88 -12.69
CA PRO A 72 -13.90 2.20 -13.47
C PRO A 72 -13.39 0.83 -13.93
N ASP A 73 -14.26 -0.16 -13.91
CA ASP A 73 -13.96 -1.54 -14.34
C ASP A 73 -12.80 -2.23 -13.56
N ALA A 74 -12.44 -1.74 -12.38
CA ALA A 74 -11.45 -2.39 -11.54
C ALA A 74 -12.09 -3.51 -10.72
N ASP A 75 -11.61 -4.75 -10.90
CA ASP A 75 -12.02 -5.91 -10.10
C ASP A 75 -11.60 -5.75 -8.63
N THR A 76 -10.42 -5.17 -8.41
CA THR A 76 -9.85 -4.95 -7.07
C THR A 76 -9.56 -3.47 -6.84
N HIS A 77 -10.08 -2.94 -5.73
CA HIS A 77 -9.83 -1.57 -5.28
C HIS A 77 -8.72 -1.55 -4.24
N SER A 78 -7.50 -1.27 -4.67
CA SER A 78 -6.32 -1.20 -3.82
C SER A 78 -5.90 0.25 -3.61
N VAL A 79 -5.75 0.66 -2.35
CA VAL A 79 -5.41 2.04 -1.97
C VAL A 79 -4.14 2.06 -1.12
N GLN A 80 -3.18 2.93 -1.49
CA GLN A 80 -1.96 3.10 -0.70
C GLN A 80 -2.06 4.31 0.23
N LEU A 81 -1.81 4.07 1.53
CA LEU A 81 -1.70 5.08 2.57
C LEU A 81 -0.25 5.32 2.99
N TYR A 82 0.06 6.54 3.45
CA TYR A 82 1.18 6.78 4.33
C TYR A 82 0.80 7.65 5.53
N GLY A 83 1.41 7.37 6.67
CA GLY A 83 1.19 8.11 7.92
C GLY A 83 2.25 7.73 8.94
N VAL A 84 2.38 8.54 10.00
CA VAL A 84 3.34 8.35 11.10
C VAL A 84 2.66 8.30 12.46
N ASP A 85 1.34 8.44 12.50
CA ASP A 85 0.53 8.41 13.71
C ASP A 85 -0.36 7.17 13.66
N PRO A 86 -0.18 6.17 14.55
CA PRO A 86 -0.95 4.92 14.53
C PRO A 86 -2.46 5.13 14.61
N ALA A 87 -2.93 6.06 15.46
CA ALA A 87 -4.36 6.32 15.61
C ALA A 87 -4.97 6.89 14.32
N VAL A 88 -4.25 7.83 13.67
CA VAL A 88 -4.70 8.42 12.40
C VAL A 88 -4.65 7.41 11.27
N VAL A 89 -3.66 6.52 11.23
CA VAL A 89 -3.60 5.45 10.23
C VAL A 89 -4.75 4.48 10.42
N GLY A 90 -5.04 4.02 11.64
CA GLY A 90 -6.18 3.15 11.93
C GLY A 90 -7.51 3.79 11.49
N LEU A 91 -7.75 5.07 11.83
CA LEU A 91 -8.95 5.79 11.36
C LEU A 91 -9.03 5.87 9.84
N ALA A 92 -7.91 6.13 9.17
CA ALA A 92 -7.86 6.20 7.71
C ALA A 92 -8.15 4.84 7.06
N VAL A 93 -7.61 3.76 7.61
CA VAL A 93 -7.89 2.39 7.14
C VAL A 93 -9.37 2.09 7.28
N ARG A 94 -9.98 2.38 8.42
CA ARG A 94 -11.43 2.19 8.63
C ARG A 94 -12.27 2.95 7.61
N ILE A 95 -11.92 4.20 7.31
CA ILE A 95 -12.59 4.96 6.24
C ILE A 95 -12.45 4.26 4.89
N LEU A 96 -11.27 3.72 4.58
CA LEU A 96 -11.06 3.01 3.31
C LEU A 96 -11.89 1.74 3.21
N THR A 97 -11.97 0.96 4.27
CA THR A 97 -12.68 -0.32 4.27
C THR A 97 -14.20 -0.15 4.36
N GLU A 98 -14.68 0.68 5.29
CA GLU A 98 -16.11 0.79 5.58
C GLU A 98 -16.85 1.78 4.66
N GLU A 99 -16.22 2.90 4.26
CA GLU A 99 -16.89 3.95 3.50
C GLU A 99 -16.50 3.97 2.02
N VAL A 100 -15.21 3.72 1.72
CA VAL A 100 -14.69 3.74 0.34
C VAL A 100 -14.84 2.38 -0.33
N GLY A 101 -14.93 1.30 0.44
CA GLY A 101 -15.04 -0.07 -0.06
C GLY A 101 -13.73 -0.55 -0.71
N ALA A 102 -12.59 -0.28 -0.08
CA ALA A 102 -11.32 -0.81 -0.53
C ALA A 102 -11.25 -2.32 -0.26
N ASP A 103 -10.81 -3.07 -1.26
CA ASP A 103 -10.60 -4.52 -1.17
C ASP A 103 -9.19 -4.87 -0.67
N HIS A 104 -8.29 -3.88 -0.65
CA HIS A 104 -6.91 -4.02 -0.24
C HIS A 104 -6.34 -2.66 0.19
N VAL A 105 -5.61 -2.64 1.30
CA VAL A 105 -4.87 -1.46 1.77
C VAL A 105 -3.38 -1.74 1.76
N ASP A 106 -2.61 -0.86 1.14
CA ASP A 106 -1.16 -0.94 1.13
C ASP A 106 -0.55 0.24 1.92
N LEU A 107 0.48 -0.02 2.71
CA LEU A 107 1.17 1.00 3.50
C LEU A 107 2.52 1.36 2.88
N ASN A 108 2.77 2.67 2.70
CA ASN A 108 3.99 3.16 2.10
C ASN A 108 5.09 3.37 3.15
N PHE A 109 6.07 2.48 3.13
CA PHE A 109 7.31 2.58 3.93
C PHE A 109 8.55 2.61 3.03
N GLY A 110 8.38 3.06 1.78
CA GLY A 110 9.48 3.09 0.81
C GLY A 110 9.69 4.43 0.10
N CYS A 111 8.81 5.43 0.26
CA CYS A 111 8.96 6.72 -0.41
C CYS A 111 10.16 7.50 0.14
N PRO A 112 11.17 7.84 -0.70
CA PRO A 112 12.36 8.57 -0.24
C PRO A 112 12.21 10.08 -0.32
N ALA A 113 11.07 10.58 -0.80
CA ALA A 113 10.86 12.02 -1.00
C ALA A 113 11.04 12.80 0.31
N ALA A 114 11.85 13.85 0.28
CA ALA A 114 12.20 14.64 1.47
C ALA A 114 10.97 15.21 2.21
N LYS A 115 9.90 15.55 1.48
CA LYS A 115 8.63 16.00 2.10
C LYS A 115 7.93 14.94 2.95
N VAL A 116 8.25 13.65 2.73
CA VAL A 116 7.72 12.50 3.46
C VAL A 116 8.69 12.09 4.57
N THR A 117 9.97 11.90 4.23
CA THR A 117 10.99 11.38 5.16
C THR A 117 11.36 12.37 6.27
N ARG A 118 11.35 13.68 6.00
CA ARG A 118 11.56 14.72 7.05
C ARG A 118 10.49 14.69 8.14
N LYS A 119 9.34 14.09 7.88
CA LYS A 119 8.25 13.89 8.85
C LYS A 119 8.28 12.49 9.49
N GLY A 120 9.34 11.72 9.27
CA GLY A 120 9.50 10.35 9.77
C GLY A 120 8.72 9.29 9.00
N GLY A 121 8.10 9.62 7.87
CA GLY A 121 7.31 8.70 7.07
C GLY A 121 8.08 8.06 5.91
N GLY A 122 7.40 7.24 5.12
CA GLY A 122 7.97 6.57 3.96
C GLY A 122 9.21 5.75 4.32
N ALA A 123 10.31 5.92 3.57
CA ALA A 123 11.54 5.15 3.76
C ALA A 123 12.23 5.36 5.11
N ALA A 124 11.92 6.42 5.84
CA ALA A 124 12.49 6.67 7.16
C ALA A 124 11.84 5.83 8.27
N LEU A 125 10.58 5.40 8.08
CA LEU A 125 9.81 4.75 9.14
C LEU A 125 10.34 3.37 9.56
N PRO A 126 10.82 2.49 8.66
CA PRO A 126 11.39 1.20 9.06
C PRO A 126 12.60 1.27 9.98
N ALA A 127 13.27 2.42 10.08
CA ALA A 127 14.33 2.65 11.06
C ALA A 127 13.80 2.89 12.51
N HIS A 128 12.48 2.90 12.69
CA HIS A 128 11.79 3.07 13.97
C HIS A 128 10.87 1.87 14.26
N PRO A 129 11.42 0.70 14.62
CA PRO A 129 10.68 -0.58 14.67
C PRO A 129 9.47 -0.55 15.60
N VAL A 130 9.56 0.11 16.75
CA VAL A 130 8.43 0.23 17.69
C VAL A 130 7.27 1.03 17.09
N LEU A 131 7.57 2.12 16.39
CA LEU A 131 6.54 2.92 15.74
C LEU A 131 5.94 2.18 14.54
N LEU A 132 6.78 1.49 13.77
CA LEU A 132 6.34 0.65 12.66
C LEU A 132 5.34 -0.42 13.13
N GLY A 133 5.66 -1.17 14.18
CA GLY A 133 4.77 -2.19 14.74
C GLY A 133 3.44 -1.61 15.22
N ARG A 134 3.45 -0.45 15.88
CA ARG A 134 2.22 0.22 16.33
C ARG A 134 1.34 0.67 15.15
N ILE A 135 1.94 1.14 14.07
CA ILE A 135 1.19 1.56 12.88
C ILE A 135 0.59 0.34 12.18
N LEU A 136 1.37 -0.74 12.03
CA LEU A 136 0.90 -1.98 11.42
C LEU A 136 -0.25 -2.60 12.22
N ALA A 137 -0.08 -2.74 13.53
CA ALA A 137 -1.13 -3.26 14.40
C ALA A 137 -2.43 -2.42 14.31
N ALA A 138 -2.32 -1.09 14.34
CA ALA A 138 -3.48 -0.21 14.21
C ALA A 138 -4.16 -0.31 12.82
N ALA A 139 -3.38 -0.54 11.77
CA ALA A 139 -3.90 -0.71 10.42
C ALA A 139 -4.62 -2.05 10.26
N VAL A 140 -4.02 -3.15 10.71
CA VAL A 140 -4.59 -4.50 10.65
C VAL A 140 -5.87 -4.59 11.49
N ASP A 141 -5.84 -4.07 12.71
CA ASP A 141 -6.99 -4.04 13.63
C ASP A 141 -8.19 -3.28 13.02
N ALA A 142 -7.90 -2.18 12.32
CA ALA A 142 -8.93 -1.37 11.66
C ALA A 142 -9.42 -1.93 10.33
N ALA A 143 -8.65 -2.81 9.69
CA ALA A 143 -8.98 -3.35 8.37
C ALA A 143 -9.97 -4.51 8.41
N GLY A 144 -10.09 -5.21 9.56
CA GLY A 144 -10.91 -6.42 9.68
C GLY A 144 -10.44 -7.50 8.71
N ASP A 145 -11.32 -7.96 7.84
CA ASP A 145 -11.01 -9.03 6.85
C ASP A 145 -10.30 -8.50 5.58
N VAL A 146 -10.14 -7.19 5.43
CA VAL A 146 -9.47 -6.60 4.29
C VAL A 146 -7.95 -6.74 4.45
N PRO A 147 -7.23 -7.35 3.49
CA PRO A 147 -5.80 -7.56 3.61
C PRO A 147 -5.03 -6.24 3.62
N VAL A 148 -4.06 -6.17 4.52
CA VAL A 148 -3.10 -5.06 4.62
C VAL A 148 -1.74 -5.56 4.16
N THR A 149 -1.12 -4.82 3.26
CA THR A 149 0.28 -5.04 2.86
C THR A 149 1.14 -3.82 3.14
N MET A 150 2.43 -3.96 3.02
CA MET A 150 3.34 -2.82 3.03
C MET A 150 4.34 -2.89 1.88
N LYS A 151 4.65 -1.73 1.32
CA LYS A 151 5.75 -1.58 0.36
C LYS A 151 6.90 -0.84 1.01
N MET A 152 8.07 -1.49 1.08
CA MET A 152 9.27 -0.94 1.70
C MET A 152 10.47 -0.98 0.77
N ARG A 153 11.58 -0.37 1.18
CA ARG A 153 12.92 -0.52 0.61
C ARG A 153 13.73 -1.51 1.43
N MET A 154 14.84 -1.97 0.87
CA MET A 154 15.80 -2.84 1.57
C MET A 154 16.49 -2.11 2.74
N GLY A 155 16.54 -0.80 2.71
CA GLY A 155 17.14 0.04 3.74
C GLY A 155 17.17 1.51 3.33
N ILE A 156 17.82 2.34 4.12
CA ILE A 156 18.09 3.75 3.84
C ILE A 156 19.31 3.86 2.93
N ASP A 157 20.36 3.11 3.25
CA ASP A 157 21.61 2.99 2.52
C ASP A 157 22.22 1.58 2.70
N GLU A 158 23.47 1.38 2.30
CA GLU A 158 24.16 0.09 2.38
C GLU A 158 24.46 -0.32 3.83
N ASP A 159 24.67 0.64 4.72
CA ASP A 159 25.00 0.43 6.13
C ASP A 159 23.74 0.25 7.00
N LEU A 160 22.63 0.86 6.62
CA LEU A 160 21.38 0.80 7.38
C LEU A 160 20.29 0.02 6.62
N ARG A 161 20.39 -1.31 6.71
CA ARG A 161 19.42 -2.26 6.18
C ARG A 161 18.28 -2.47 7.19
N THR A 162 17.04 -2.27 6.76
CA THR A 162 15.86 -2.34 7.63
C THR A 162 14.83 -3.39 7.16
N ASP A 163 15.03 -3.97 6.01
CA ASP A 163 14.09 -4.86 5.34
C ASP A 163 13.72 -6.10 6.16
N THR A 164 14.71 -6.82 6.68
CA THR A 164 14.47 -8.08 7.41
C THR A 164 13.72 -7.86 8.71
N GLU A 165 14.09 -6.84 9.49
CA GLU A 165 13.40 -6.51 10.73
C GLU A 165 11.98 -6.01 10.46
N ALA A 166 11.82 -5.09 9.51
CA ALA A 166 10.50 -4.58 9.12
C ALA A 166 9.57 -5.69 8.62
N ALA A 167 10.10 -6.65 7.84
CA ALA A 167 9.31 -7.79 7.39
C ALA A 167 8.84 -8.70 8.54
N ARG A 168 9.69 -8.94 9.55
CA ARG A 168 9.29 -9.70 10.75
C ARG A 168 8.20 -8.99 11.53
N ILE A 169 8.37 -7.68 11.79
CA ILE A 169 7.37 -6.87 12.48
C ILE A 169 6.02 -6.91 11.75
N ALA A 170 6.05 -6.88 10.40
CA ALA A 170 4.83 -6.96 9.61
C ALA A 170 4.17 -8.35 9.64
N ALA A 171 4.97 -9.41 9.73
CA ALA A 171 4.45 -10.77 9.83
C ALA A 171 3.85 -11.08 11.21
N ASP A 172 4.28 -10.36 12.25
CA ASP A 172 3.82 -10.51 13.62
C ASP A 172 2.59 -9.63 13.95
N ALA A 173 2.22 -8.69 13.07
CA ALA A 173 1.11 -7.77 13.24
C ALA A 173 -0.22 -8.34 12.75
#